data_5e373942a4b7449aef92007b942d4a3f
#
_entry.id   5e373942a4b7449aef92007b942d4a3f
#
_cell.length_a   1.000
_cell.length_b   1.000
_cell.length_c   1.000
_cell.angle_alpha   90.00
_cell.angle_beta   90.00
_cell.angle_gamma   90.00
#
_symmetry.space_group_name_H-M   'P 1'
#
loop_
_entity.id
_entity.type
_entity.pdbx_description
1 polymer ?
#
loop_
_entity_poly.entity_id
_entity_poly.type
_entity_poly.pdbx_seq_one_letter_code
_entity_poly.pdbx_strand_id
1 'polypeptide(L)'
;MAIRFISERFIILLMSMLLSDFALAAVAQINGVRMWASPESTRLVIDLSHSVTHRLSSLSNPNRVVIDIDKARLKKTITGLNYNLGAISDIRSANKKQNKVRLVLDLKYKTRPKSFLLKPNKKYGYRLVIDLEKNSASGYSNAPKIIKSVSFSKKRDLIVAIDAGHGGDDPGARGPRGTKEKHVVLSIARQLRDMVNKKAGMKAVMIRAGDYYISLRGRTRKARKLNADIFISIHADAFKNPKAHGSSVFILSSRGATSEAAKWLAKKENEADLVGGVSLDDKDDMLVKMLLDLSQTASIEASNSAASRVLSGLSKIGDTHKNQVERAGFVVLKSPDIPSLLVETGFISNPNEERLLRSRSYQRKIASAILSGVDGYFRQYPIPGTVYSNDVEVKRLYVGAPGRTKLTNKQRHKIVRGDTLSSISKRYQVSVAAIKKANKMKSNKLYVGKTLNIPRS
;
A
#
# COMPACT_ATOMS: atom_id res chain seq x y z
N MET A 1 -59.87 46.46 7.32
CA MET A 1 -59.49 45.32 8.20
C MET A 1 -58.48 44.35 7.53
N ALA A 2 -58.32 44.35 6.23
CA ALA A 2 -57.46 43.43 5.49
C ALA A 2 -55.93 43.83 5.46
N ILE A 3 -55.58 45.08 5.62
CA ILE A 3 -54.19 45.56 5.49
C ILE A 3 -53.34 45.29 6.73
N ARG A 4 -53.93 45.12 7.91
CA ARG A 4 -53.16 44.83 9.16
C ARG A 4 -52.71 43.35 9.23
N PHE A 5 -53.40 42.42 8.63
CA PHE A 5 -53.05 40.99 8.65
C PHE A 5 -51.89 40.60 7.71
N ILE A 6 -51.64 41.43 6.69
CA ILE A 6 -50.55 41.20 5.74
C ILE A 6 -49.18 41.60 6.37
N SER A 7 -49.16 42.61 7.20
CA SER A 7 -47.94 43.13 7.85
C SER A 7 -47.39 42.15 8.92
N GLU A 8 -48.24 41.53 9.70
CA GLU A 8 -47.81 40.58 10.73
C GLU A 8 -47.26 39.26 10.15
N ARG A 9 -47.87 38.75 9.06
CA ARG A 9 -47.33 37.57 8.36
C ARG A 9 -46.01 37.84 7.67
N PHE A 10 -45.81 39.03 7.16
CA PHE A 10 -44.55 39.45 6.54
C PHE A 10 -43.42 39.61 7.58
N ILE A 11 -43.74 40.14 8.75
CA ILE A 11 -42.81 40.29 9.87
C ILE A 11 -42.39 38.93 10.42
N ILE A 12 -43.33 38.00 10.57
CA ILE A 12 -43.07 36.61 11.00
C ILE A 12 -42.25 35.85 9.96
N LEU A 13 -42.51 36.05 8.66
CA LEU A 13 -41.69 35.46 7.59
C LEU A 13 -40.27 36.03 7.53
N LEU A 14 -40.12 37.33 7.74
CA LEU A 14 -38.83 38.01 7.79
C LEU A 14 -38.02 37.59 9.04
N MET A 15 -38.71 37.41 10.18
CA MET A 15 -38.07 36.96 11.42
C MET A 15 -37.70 35.48 11.39
N SER A 16 -38.46 34.64 10.64
CA SER A 16 -38.07 33.23 10.39
C SER A 16 -36.90 33.09 9.39
N MET A 17 -36.72 34.06 8.50
CA MET A 17 -35.57 34.12 7.58
C MET A 17 -34.28 34.60 8.25
N LEU A 18 -34.37 35.35 9.37
CA LEU A 18 -33.22 35.82 10.16
C LEU A 18 -32.74 34.78 11.20
N LEU A 19 -33.49 33.70 11.41
CA LEU A 19 -33.09 32.56 12.27
C LEU A 19 -32.33 31.47 11.50
N SER A 20 -32.01 31.72 10.23
CA SER A 20 -31.24 30.80 9.40
C SER A 20 -29.77 30.83 9.81
N ASP A 21 -29.33 29.76 10.42
CA ASP A 21 -27.97 29.27 10.42
C ASP A 21 -26.86 30.07 11.13
N PHE A 22 -27.02 30.36 12.39
CA PHE A 22 -25.88 30.23 13.28
C PHE A 22 -25.66 28.73 13.59
N ALA A 23 -25.32 27.94 12.58
CA ALA A 23 -24.67 26.68 12.82
C ALA A 23 -23.36 26.99 13.52
N LEU A 24 -23.30 26.88 14.83
CA LEU A 24 -22.06 26.94 15.60
C LEU A 24 -21.15 25.85 15.00
N ALA A 25 -20.23 26.31 14.15
CA ALA A 25 -19.31 25.41 13.47
C ALA A 25 -18.51 24.66 14.54
N ALA A 26 -18.90 23.40 14.76
CA ALA A 26 -18.33 22.56 15.79
C ALA A 26 -16.80 22.49 15.66
N VAL A 27 -16.10 22.65 16.76
CA VAL A 27 -14.64 22.55 16.80
C VAL A 27 -14.25 21.11 16.56
N ALA A 28 -13.52 20.85 15.48
CA ALA A 28 -13.06 19.53 15.12
C ALA A 28 -12.02 19.02 16.15
N GLN A 29 -12.11 17.77 16.53
CA GLN A 29 -11.10 17.12 17.36
C GLN A 29 -10.16 16.31 16.47
N ILE A 30 -8.86 16.46 16.70
CA ILE A 30 -7.84 15.60 16.11
C ILE A 30 -7.76 14.35 16.96
N ASN A 31 -8.24 13.22 16.40
CA ASN A 31 -8.38 11.95 17.09
C ASN A 31 -7.14 11.04 16.93
N GLY A 32 -6.31 11.32 15.91
CA GLY A 32 -5.11 10.54 15.66
C GLY A 32 -4.34 11.06 14.45
N VAL A 33 -3.08 10.65 14.38
CA VAL A 33 -2.21 10.93 13.24
C VAL A 33 -1.53 9.64 12.81
N ARG A 34 -1.54 9.38 11.51
CA ARG A 34 -0.92 8.21 10.88
C ARG A 34 0.05 8.66 9.82
N MET A 35 1.15 7.93 9.63
CA MET A 35 2.17 8.28 8.66
C MET A 35 2.57 7.06 7.83
N TRP A 36 2.71 7.26 6.53
CA TRP A 36 3.29 6.32 5.58
C TRP A 36 4.52 6.97 4.96
N ALA A 37 5.63 6.28 5.01
CA ALA A 37 6.88 6.81 4.51
C ALA A 37 7.52 5.88 3.49
N SER A 38 7.84 6.43 2.31
CA SER A 38 8.69 5.84 1.30
C SER A 38 9.93 6.71 1.08
N PRO A 39 10.95 6.23 0.39
CA PRO A 39 12.10 7.07 0.03
C PRO A 39 11.74 8.27 -0.84
N GLU A 40 10.61 8.20 -1.56
CA GLU A 40 10.19 9.20 -2.54
C GLU A 40 9.02 10.05 -2.07
N SER A 41 8.22 9.54 -1.15
CA SER A 41 7.05 10.24 -0.62
C SER A 41 6.79 9.89 0.84
N THR A 42 6.21 10.84 1.55
CA THR A 42 5.68 10.63 2.90
C THR A 42 4.26 11.15 2.95
N ARG A 43 3.34 10.32 3.41
CA ARG A 43 1.95 10.70 3.64
C ARG A 43 1.69 10.78 5.14
N LEU A 44 1.10 11.90 5.57
CA LEU A 44 0.55 12.09 6.89
C LEU A 44 -0.97 12.15 6.78
N VAL A 45 -1.68 11.40 7.61
CA VAL A 45 -3.14 11.42 7.70
C VAL A 45 -3.54 11.84 9.10
N ILE A 46 -4.33 12.89 9.20
CA ILE A 46 -4.85 13.44 10.45
C ILE A 46 -6.34 13.10 10.52
N ASP A 47 -6.72 12.26 11.48
CA ASP A 47 -8.10 11.85 11.70
C ASP A 47 -8.86 12.94 12.47
N LEU A 48 -10.00 13.36 11.95
CA LEU A 48 -10.78 14.50 12.43
C LEU A 48 -12.22 14.09 12.73
N SER A 49 -12.83 14.71 13.75
CA SER A 49 -14.24 14.51 14.05
C SER A 49 -15.18 15.27 13.10
N HIS A 50 -14.73 16.41 12.56
CA HIS A 50 -15.51 17.29 11.68
C HIS A 50 -14.66 17.82 10.54
N SER A 51 -15.32 18.40 9.52
CA SER A 51 -14.65 19.12 8.45
C SER A 51 -13.88 20.32 8.98
N VAL A 52 -12.72 20.60 8.40
CA VAL A 52 -11.86 21.75 8.76
C VAL A 52 -11.40 22.50 7.55
N THR A 53 -11.10 23.77 7.73
CA THR A 53 -10.27 24.53 6.80
C THR A 53 -8.82 24.45 7.27
N HIS A 54 -7.89 24.42 6.34
CA HIS A 54 -6.47 24.35 6.66
C HIS A 54 -5.64 25.15 5.66
N ARG A 55 -4.47 25.56 6.11
CA ARG A 55 -3.46 26.21 5.30
C ARG A 55 -2.14 25.46 5.41
N LEU A 56 -1.50 25.29 4.27
CA LEU A 56 -0.20 24.63 4.16
C LEU A 56 0.85 25.64 3.73
N SER A 57 1.97 25.69 4.42
CA SER A 57 3.12 26.54 4.04
C SER A 57 4.43 25.76 4.19
N SER A 58 5.39 26.09 3.32
CA SER A 58 6.73 25.49 3.35
C SER A 58 7.74 26.53 3.78
N LEU A 59 8.65 26.15 4.66
CA LEU A 59 9.78 26.95 5.12
C LEU A 59 11.08 26.25 4.74
N SER A 60 12.09 27.05 4.41
CA SER A 60 13.45 26.57 4.12
C SER A 60 14.39 27.00 5.23
N ASN A 61 15.52 26.28 5.38
CA ASN A 61 16.59 26.58 6.34
C ASN A 61 16.14 26.67 7.82
N PRO A 62 15.79 25.55 8.49
CA PRO A 62 15.69 24.20 7.98
C PRO A 62 14.39 23.95 7.21
N ASN A 63 14.36 22.87 6.39
CA ASN A 63 13.16 22.52 5.65
C ASN A 63 12.03 22.10 6.59
N ARG A 64 10.88 22.76 6.46
CA ARG A 64 9.70 22.49 7.29
C ARG A 64 8.42 22.65 6.47
N VAL A 65 7.39 21.90 6.83
CA VAL A 65 6.01 22.14 6.38
C VAL A 65 5.18 22.49 7.60
N VAL A 66 4.52 23.64 7.54
CA VAL A 66 3.61 24.12 8.59
C VAL A 66 2.18 23.93 8.11
N ILE A 67 1.36 23.33 8.95
CA ILE A 67 -0.05 23.06 8.72
C ILE A 67 -0.84 23.78 9.79
N ASP A 68 -1.56 24.82 9.41
CA ASP A 68 -2.51 25.52 10.28
C ASP A 68 -3.91 24.98 10.01
N ILE A 69 -4.56 24.46 11.03
CA ILE A 69 -5.90 23.89 10.96
C ILE A 69 -6.82 24.78 11.78
N ASP A 70 -7.80 25.37 11.13
CA ASP A 70 -8.78 26.23 11.77
C ASP A 70 -9.93 25.42 12.37
N LYS A 71 -10.56 25.93 13.42
CA LYS A 71 -11.68 25.31 14.13
C LYS A 71 -11.37 23.86 14.54
N ALA A 72 -10.15 23.65 15.03
CA ALA A 72 -9.67 22.34 15.47
C ALA A 72 -9.03 22.41 16.86
N ARG A 73 -9.02 21.27 17.55
CA ARG A 73 -8.36 21.08 18.85
C ARG A 73 -7.66 19.72 18.87
N LEU A 74 -6.44 19.72 19.33
CA LEU A 74 -5.64 18.53 19.57
C LEU A 74 -5.86 18.05 21.00
N LYS A 75 -6.36 16.83 21.20
CA LYS A 75 -6.59 16.24 22.54
C LYS A 75 -5.31 15.83 23.25
N LYS A 76 -4.35 15.28 22.49
CA LYS A 76 -3.08 14.75 23.02
C LYS A 76 -1.96 15.10 22.05
N THR A 77 -0.77 15.33 22.58
CA THR A 77 0.44 15.53 21.78
C THR A 77 0.66 14.33 20.85
N ILE A 78 1.07 14.61 19.63
CA ILE A 78 1.39 13.59 18.62
C ILE A 78 2.74 12.97 19.01
N THR A 79 2.72 11.72 19.43
CA THR A 79 3.91 10.97 19.84
C THR A 79 3.89 9.58 19.20
N GLY A 80 5.03 8.86 19.22
CA GLY A 80 5.11 7.45 18.79
C GLY A 80 5.12 7.20 17.29
N LEU A 81 5.33 8.23 16.47
CA LEU A 81 5.57 8.08 15.04
C LEU A 81 7.05 7.72 14.80
N ASN A 82 7.29 6.79 13.87
CA ASN A 82 8.65 6.40 13.51
C ASN A 82 9.14 7.23 12.32
N TYR A 83 10.11 8.09 12.56
CA TYR A 83 10.68 9.01 11.59
C TYR A 83 11.87 8.45 10.79
N ASN A 84 12.24 7.19 10.98
CA ASN A 84 13.45 6.62 10.35
C ASN A 84 13.42 6.62 8.82
N LEU A 85 12.22 6.59 8.22
CA LEU A 85 12.04 6.65 6.78
C LEU A 85 11.23 7.87 6.36
N GLY A 86 11.32 8.19 5.06
CA GLY A 86 10.60 9.28 4.46
C GLY A 86 11.16 10.66 4.75
N ALA A 87 10.37 11.67 4.41
CA ALA A 87 10.79 13.07 4.45
C ALA A 87 10.79 13.69 5.84
N ILE A 88 9.97 13.18 6.77
CA ILE A 88 9.76 13.80 8.09
C ILE A 88 10.84 13.31 9.06
N SER A 89 11.48 14.25 9.76
CA SER A 89 12.40 13.97 10.86
C SER A 89 11.73 14.09 12.23
N ASP A 90 10.74 15.00 12.36
CA ASP A 90 9.98 15.20 13.57
C ASP A 90 8.65 15.90 13.30
N ILE A 91 7.67 15.76 14.22
CA ILE A 91 6.38 16.45 14.17
C ILE A 91 6.16 17.17 15.49
N ARG A 92 6.07 18.49 15.42
CA ARG A 92 5.70 19.33 16.55
C ARG A 92 4.26 19.81 16.40
N SER A 93 3.51 19.84 17.48
CA SER A 93 2.09 20.24 17.49
C SER A 93 1.77 21.16 18.63
N ALA A 94 0.89 22.14 18.39
CA ALA A 94 0.40 23.06 19.42
C ALA A 94 -1.02 23.49 19.14
N ASN A 95 -1.84 23.54 20.19
CA ASN A 95 -3.09 24.28 20.18
C ASN A 95 -2.78 25.79 20.23
N LYS A 96 -3.39 26.56 19.36
CA LYS A 96 -3.31 28.01 19.32
C LYS A 96 -4.62 28.65 19.79
N LYS A 97 -4.59 29.94 20.07
CA LYS A 97 -5.82 30.72 20.38
C LYS A 97 -6.84 30.56 19.24
N GLN A 98 -8.12 30.83 19.52
CA GLN A 98 -9.24 30.77 18.57
C GLN A 98 -9.48 29.37 17.96
N ASN A 99 -9.28 28.30 18.74
CA ASN A 99 -9.47 26.91 18.31
C ASN A 99 -8.69 26.57 17.02
N LYS A 100 -7.43 26.96 16.95
CA LYS A 100 -6.53 26.61 15.87
C LYS A 100 -5.49 25.59 16.35
N VAL A 101 -5.11 24.68 15.47
CA VAL A 101 -4.01 23.76 15.70
C VAL A 101 -2.92 24.02 14.66
N ARG A 102 -1.69 24.15 15.13
CA ARG A 102 -0.52 24.21 14.25
C ARG A 102 0.28 22.93 14.39
N LEU A 103 0.53 22.28 13.26
CA LEU A 103 1.48 21.19 13.13
C LEU A 103 2.68 21.69 12.34
N VAL A 104 3.88 21.35 12.80
CA VAL A 104 5.13 21.64 12.10
C VAL A 104 5.80 20.31 11.82
N LEU A 105 5.99 20.01 10.55
CA LEU A 105 6.73 18.84 10.08
C LEU A 105 8.16 19.28 9.80
N ASP A 106 9.10 18.84 10.60
CA ASP A 106 10.51 19.03 10.33
C ASP A 106 10.97 18.01 9.27
N LEU A 107 11.67 18.45 8.23
CA LEU A 107 11.95 17.64 7.06
C LEU A 107 13.45 17.38 6.89
N LYS A 108 13.79 16.15 6.54
CA LYS A 108 15.17 15.73 6.20
C LYS A 108 15.67 16.32 4.88
N TYR A 109 14.73 16.63 3.97
CA TYR A 109 15.02 17.18 2.66
C TYR A 109 13.80 17.97 2.13
N LYS A 110 14.05 18.80 1.12
CA LYS A 110 13.01 19.62 0.50
C LYS A 110 11.97 18.74 -0.21
N THR A 111 10.68 19.01 0.05
CA THR A 111 9.55 18.29 -0.54
C THR A 111 8.60 19.26 -1.25
N ARG A 112 7.68 18.68 -2.05
CA ARG A 112 6.50 19.39 -2.58
C ARG A 112 5.28 18.92 -1.77
N PRO A 113 4.81 19.71 -0.81
CA PRO A 113 3.66 19.31 -0.02
C PRO A 113 2.35 19.53 -0.79
N LYS A 114 1.45 18.58 -0.68
CA LYS A 114 0.06 18.67 -1.14
C LYS A 114 -0.86 18.26 0.00
N SER A 115 -2.05 18.84 0.08
CA SER A 115 -3.03 18.49 1.09
C SER A 115 -4.44 18.44 0.53
N PHE A 116 -5.27 17.57 1.10
CA PHE A 116 -6.69 17.45 0.77
C PHE A 116 -7.47 16.85 1.94
N LEU A 117 -8.77 17.18 1.99
CA LEU A 117 -9.68 16.70 3.01
C LEU A 117 -10.54 15.56 2.44
N LEU A 118 -10.54 14.41 3.12
CA LEU A 118 -11.43 13.29 2.81
C LEU A 118 -12.68 13.36 3.68
N LYS A 119 -13.85 13.24 3.06
CA LYS A 119 -15.15 13.16 3.73
C LYS A 119 -15.27 11.87 4.55
N PRO A 120 -16.12 11.83 5.58
CA PRO A 120 -16.36 10.63 6.35
C PRO A 120 -16.94 9.52 5.50
N ASN A 121 -16.64 8.28 5.88
CA ASN A 121 -17.28 7.09 5.39
C ASN A 121 -17.78 6.27 6.59
N LYS A 122 -18.45 5.14 6.36
CA LYS A 122 -19.05 4.30 7.43
C LYS A 122 -18.10 3.92 8.57
N LYS A 123 -16.76 4.14 8.43
CA LYS A 123 -15.77 3.72 9.41
C LYS A 123 -14.83 4.82 9.90
N TYR A 124 -14.51 5.78 9.05
CA TYR A 124 -13.60 6.87 9.37
C TYR A 124 -14.35 8.19 9.30
N GLY A 125 -14.09 9.08 10.25
CA GLY A 125 -14.48 10.47 10.20
C GLY A 125 -13.79 11.24 9.06
N TYR A 126 -13.82 12.54 9.14
CA TYR A 126 -13.04 13.39 8.24
C TYR A 126 -11.53 13.12 8.41
N ARG A 127 -10.78 13.24 7.33
CA ARG A 127 -9.33 13.02 7.34
C ARG A 127 -8.64 14.09 6.51
N LEU A 128 -7.73 14.82 7.12
CA LEU A 128 -6.83 15.70 6.40
C LEU A 128 -5.59 14.91 6.02
N VAL A 129 -5.32 14.82 4.73
CA VAL A 129 -4.18 14.10 4.17
C VAL A 129 -3.14 15.10 3.70
N ILE A 130 -1.88 14.89 4.07
CA ILE A 130 -0.72 15.67 3.63
C ILE A 130 0.25 14.73 2.94
N ASP A 131 0.52 14.99 1.67
CA ASP A 131 1.52 14.28 0.86
C ASP A 131 2.76 15.13 0.69
N LEU A 132 3.90 14.56 0.98
CA LEU A 132 5.22 15.17 0.82
C LEU A 132 5.99 14.37 -0.23
N GLU A 133 6.07 14.90 -1.45
CA GLU A 133 6.83 14.29 -2.54
C GLU A 133 8.27 14.81 -2.51
N LYS A 134 9.25 13.91 -2.67
CA LYS A 134 10.65 14.30 -2.80
C LYS A 134 10.85 15.05 -4.12
N ASN A 135 11.52 16.21 -4.08
CA ASN A 135 11.98 16.85 -5.31
C ASN A 135 13.03 15.95 -5.99
N SER A 136 12.60 15.17 -6.96
CA SER A 136 13.48 14.26 -7.69
C SER A 136 14.39 15.01 -8.63
N ALA A 137 15.58 15.35 -8.13
CA ALA A 137 16.74 15.60 -8.98
C ALA A 137 17.78 14.47 -8.89
N SER A 138 17.56 13.40 -8.12
CA SER A 138 18.46 12.22 -8.14
C SER A 138 17.88 10.99 -7.43
N GLY A 139 17.97 9.84 -8.08
CA GLY A 139 18.27 8.52 -7.53
C GLY A 139 17.19 7.80 -6.73
N TYR A 140 16.68 6.77 -7.34
CA TYR A 140 15.78 5.79 -6.72
C TYR A 140 16.49 4.84 -5.76
N SER A 141 16.00 4.62 -4.58
CA SER A 141 15.96 3.28 -3.94
C SER A 141 15.08 3.25 -2.68
N ASN A 142 14.37 2.15 -2.55
CA ASN A 142 13.71 1.54 -1.38
C ASN A 142 12.21 1.78 -1.19
N ALA A 143 11.52 0.67 -0.95
CA ALA A 143 10.08 0.55 -0.81
C ALA A 143 9.50 1.30 0.40
N PRO A 144 8.23 1.73 0.34
CA PRO A 144 7.56 2.50 1.39
C PRO A 144 7.26 1.67 2.64
N LYS A 145 7.43 2.28 3.80
CA LYS A 145 6.93 1.78 5.08
C LYS A 145 5.58 2.38 5.40
N ILE A 146 4.60 1.54 5.60
CA ILE A 146 3.29 1.92 6.13
C ILE A 146 3.40 1.96 7.65
N ILE A 147 3.11 3.11 8.26
CA ILE A 147 3.10 3.28 9.71
C ILE A 147 1.67 3.61 10.12
N LYS A 148 0.97 2.64 10.73
CA LYS A 148 -0.34 2.86 11.33
C LYS A 148 -0.22 3.51 12.71
N SER A 149 -1.23 4.24 13.14
CA SER A 149 -1.26 4.96 14.42
C SER A 149 -0.84 4.09 15.60
N VAL A 150 0.02 4.63 16.45
CA VAL A 150 0.42 3.99 17.70
C VAL A 150 -0.62 4.33 18.76
N SER A 151 -1.35 3.34 19.23
CA SER A 151 -2.08 3.37 20.48
C SER A 151 -1.17 2.80 21.57
N PHE A 152 -0.92 3.54 22.62
CA PHE A 152 0.10 3.25 23.65
C PHE A 152 -0.23 2.12 24.62
N SER A 153 -1.11 1.18 24.25
CA SER A 153 -1.33 0.02 25.11
C SER A 153 -1.43 -1.25 24.30
N LYS A 154 -0.56 -2.18 24.58
CA LYS A 154 -0.40 -3.52 23.98
C LYS A 154 -0.10 -3.52 22.47
N LYS A 155 1.03 -4.11 22.11
CA LYS A 155 1.40 -4.42 20.75
C LYS A 155 0.32 -5.28 20.11
N ARG A 156 -0.10 -4.88 18.90
CA ARG A 156 -1.11 -5.63 18.16
C ARG A 156 -0.47 -6.55 17.14
N ASP A 157 -1.21 -7.57 16.75
CA ASP A 157 -0.85 -8.39 15.61
C ASP A 157 -0.99 -7.63 14.29
N LEU A 158 -0.19 -8.01 13.30
CA LEU A 158 -0.39 -7.66 11.91
C LEU A 158 -1.64 -8.35 11.37
N ILE A 159 -2.52 -7.62 10.71
CA ILE A 159 -3.75 -8.15 10.14
C ILE A 159 -3.55 -8.44 8.65
N VAL A 160 -3.55 -9.70 8.29
CA VAL A 160 -3.45 -10.19 6.92
C VAL A 160 -4.85 -10.47 6.39
N ALA A 161 -5.35 -9.63 5.47
CA ALA A 161 -6.62 -9.89 4.79
C ALA A 161 -6.39 -10.86 3.63
N ILE A 162 -7.06 -12.00 3.69
CA ILE A 162 -6.97 -13.07 2.70
C ILE A 162 -8.28 -13.11 1.93
N ASP A 163 -8.19 -12.81 0.65
CA ASP A 163 -9.29 -12.85 -0.29
C ASP A 163 -9.17 -14.09 -1.17
N ALA A 164 -10.15 -14.96 -1.11
CA ALA A 164 -10.32 -16.01 -2.09
C ALA A 164 -11.15 -15.47 -3.24
N GLY A 165 -10.61 -15.39 -4.44
CA GLY A 165 -11.31 -14.89 -5.62
C GLY A 165 -12.64 -15.60 -5.86
N HIS A 166 -13.56 -14.96 -6.59
CA HIS A 166 -14.85 -15.52 -6.98
C HIS A 166 -15.74 -15.94 -5.79
N GLY A 167 -16.70 -16.83 -6.02
CA GLY A 167 -17.60 -17.39 -4.99
C GLY A 167 -19.08 -17.24 -5.32
N GLY A 168 -19.93 -18.08 -4.75
CA GLY A 168 -21.38 -18.11 -5.04
C GLY A 168 -21.64 -18.43 -6.51
N ASP A 169 -22.40 -17.54 -7.18
CA ASP A 169 -22.75 -17.69 -8.59
C ASP A 169 -21.57 -17.48 -9.55
N ASP A 170 -20.51 -16.84 -9.08
CA ASP A 170 -19.28 -16.70 -9.85
C ASP A 170 -18.35 -17.91 -9.57
N PRO A 171 -18.25 -18.85 -10.51
CA PRO A 171 -17.41 -20.04 -10.34
C PRO A 171 -15.92 -19.74 -10.53
N GLY A 172 -15.55 -18.59 -11.10
CA GLY A 172 -14.24 -18.34 -11.67
C GLY A 172 -13.95 -19.22 -12.88
N ALA A 173 -12.69 -19.44 -13.19
CA ALA A 173 -12.26 -20.33 -14.25
C ALA A 173 -12.63 -21.79 -13.95
N ARG A 174 -12.69 -22.59 -15.03
CA ARG A 174 -12.91 -24.04 -14.96
C ARG A 174 -11.76 -24.78 -15.63
N GLY A 175 -11.23 -25.76 -14.92
CA GLY A 175 -10.25 -26.68 -15.47
C GLY A 175 -10.90 -27.73 -16.38
N PRO A 176 -10.09 -28.42 -17.20
CA PRO A 176 -10.56 -29.46 -18.12
C PRO A 176 -11.32 -30.60 -17.44
N ARG A 177 -11.03 -30.89 -16.17
CA ARG A 177 -11.72 -31.91 -15.37
C ARG A 177 -12.90 -31.36 -14.57
N GLY A 178 -13.37 -30.14 -14.90
CA GLY A 178 -14.49 -29.49 -14.24
C GLY A 178 -14.20 -28.84 -12.89
N THR A 179 -12.93 -28.77 -12.49
CA THR A 179 -12.50 -28.11 -11.26
C THR A 179 -12.84 -26.62 -11.35
N LYS A 180 -13.57 -26.08 -10.36
CA LYS A 180 -13.93 -24.65 -10.30
C LYS A 180 -12.89 -23.90 -9.47
N GLU A 181 -12.42 -22.79 -9.99
CA GLU A 181 -11.44 -21.92 -9.35
C GLU A 181 -11.87 -21.52 -7.93
N LYS A 182 -13.12 -21.07 -7.75
CA LYS A 182 -13.64 -20.63 -6.45
C LYS A 182 -13.42 -21.61 -5.30
N HIS A 183 -13.39 -22.91 -5.58
CA HIS A 183 -13.16 -23.95 -4.56
C HIS A 183 -11.68 -24.12 -4.26
N VAL A 184 -10.84 -24.11 -5.29
CA VAL A 184 -9.38 -24.21 -5.16
C VAL A 184 -8.83 -23.04 -4.33
N VAL A 185 -9.17 -21.81 -4.74
CA VAL A 185 -8.66 -20.60 -4.08
C VAL A 185 -9.18 -20.45 -2.65
N LEU A 186 -10.41 -20.89 -2.36
CA LEU A 186 -10.93 -20.95 -0.99
C LEU A 186 -10.17 -21.96 -0.13
N SER A 187 -9.79 -23.09 -0.69
CA SER A 187 -9.00 -24.12 0.01
C SER A 187 -7.58 -23.58 0.33
N ILE A 188 -6.91 -22.93 -0.62
CA ILE A 188 -5.59 -22.31 -0.40
C ILE A 188 -5.70 -21.19 0.65
N ALA A 189 -6.72 -20.34 0.52
CA ALA A 189 -6.94 -19.23 1.45
C ALA A 189 -7.16 -19.69 2.90
N ARG A 190 -7.88 -20.80 3.10
CA ARG A 190 -8.08 -21.39 4.43
C ARG A 190 -6.77 -21.94 5.01
N GLN A 191 -5.95 -22.59 4.20
CA GLN A 191 -4.64 -23.07 4.64
C GLN A 191 -3.71 -21.90 4.99
N LEU A 192 -3.71 -20.84 4.19
CA LEU A 192 -2.96 -19.61 4.48
C LEU A 192 -3.43 -18.98 5.79
N ARG A 193 -4.76 -18.85 6.00
CA ARG A 193 -5.34 -18.36 7.26
C ARG A 193 -4.81 -19.12 8.46
N ASP A 194 -4.84 -20.46 8.38
CA ASP A 194 -4.43 -21.31 9.49
C ASP A 194 -2.95 -21.18 9.80
N MET A 195 -2.11 -21.03 8.77
CA MET A 195 -0.68 -20.79 8.92
C MET A 195 -0.39 -19.39 9.49
N VAL A 196 -1.09 -18.35 9.01
CA VAL A 196 -0.95 -16.98 9.52
C VAL A 196 -1.33 -16.91 10.99
N ASN A 197 -2.45 -17.55 11.39
CA ASN A 197 -2.92 -17.54 12.77
C ASN A 197 -2.02 -18.34 13.75
N LYS A 198 -1.24 -19.29 13.23
CA LYS A 198 -0.22 -20.01 14.03
C LYS A 198 1.06 -19.19 14.21
N LYS A 199 1.24 -18.14 13.44
CA LYS A 199 2.43 -17.31 13.48
C LYS A 199 2.28 -16.18 14.49
N ALA A 200 3.15 -16.14 15.49
CA ALA A 200 3.15 -15.07 16.49
C ALA A 200 3.26 -13.69 15.85
N GLY A 201 2.43 -12.76 16.29
CA GLY A 201 2.38 -11.40 15.80
C GLY A 201 1.62 -11.20 14.49
N MET A 202 0.92 -12.24 14.01
CA MET A 202 0.05 -12.16 12.84
C MET A 202 -1.36 -12.69 13.14
N LYS A 203 -2.35 -12.08 12.51
CA LYS A 203 -3.75 -12.50 12.53
C LYS A 203 -4.33 -12.45 11.12
N ALA A 204 -4.92 -13.56 10.69
CA ALA A 204 -5.62 -13.63 9.41
C ALA A 204 -7.07 -13.20 9.53
N VAL A 205 -7.56 -12.46 8.53
CA VAL A 205 -8.97 -12.17 8.33
C VAL A 205 -9.39 -12.60 6.93
N MET A 206 -10.41 -13.45 6.85
CA MET A 206 -10.93 -13.93 5.57
C MET A 206 -11.92 -12.92 5.01
N ILE A 207 -11.74 -12.54 3.74
CA ILE A 207 -12.73 -11.70 3.04
C ILE A 207 -14.01 -12.50 2.81
N ARG A 208 -13.91 -13.72 2.27
CA ARG A 208 -14.97 -14.71 2.33
C ARG A 208 -14.51 -16.00 3.00
N ALA A 209 -15.29 -16.52 3.91
CA ALA A 209 -14.99 -17.77 4.62
C ALA A 209 -15.74 -18.97 4.04
N GLY A 210 -16.73 -18.72 3.16
CA GLY A 210 -17.60 -19.70 2.51
C GLY A 210 -17.73 -19.50 1.00
N ASP A 211 -18.59 -20.30 0.39
CA ASP A 211 -18.91 -20.17 -1.04
C ASP A 211 -20.09 -19.20 -1.24
N TYR A 212 -19.77 -17.91 -1.21
CA TYR A 212 -20.70 -16.82 -1.51
C TYR A 212 -19.97 -15.70 -2.24
N TYR A 213 -20.72 -14.95 -3.04
CA TYR A 213 -20.17 -13.84 -3.82
C TYR A 213 -19.97 -12.58 -2.96
N ILE A 214 -18.89 -11.85 -3.23
CA ILE A 214 -18.63 -10.50 -2.72
C ILE A 214 -18.12 -9.68 -3.91
N SER A 215 -18.73 -8.51 -4.17
CA SER A 215 -18.29 -7.62 -5.24
C SER A 215 -16.84 -7.17 -5.04
N LEU A 216 -16.13 -6.86 -6.12
CA LEU A 216 -14.71 -6.47 -6.08
C LEU A 216 -14.46 -5.29 -5.14
N ARG A 217 -15.29 -4.23 -5.21
CA ARG A 217 -15.24 -3.11 -4.26
C ARG A 217 -15.65 -3.51 -2.84
N GLY A 218 -16.53 -4.51 -2.71
CA GLY A 218 -16.92 -5.07 -1.40
C GLY A 218 -15.77 -5.73 -0.69
N ARG A 219 -14.88 -6.42 -1.42
CA ARG A 219 -13.69 -7.10 -0.88
C ARG A 219 -12.71 -6.10 -0.25
N THR A 220 -12.34 -5.04 -0.97
CA THR A 220 -11.47 -3.98 -0.44
C THR A 220 -12.12 -3.21 0.71
N ARG A 221 -13.43 -2.91 0.63
CA ARG A 221 -14.16 -2.29 1.75
C ARG A 221 -14.13 -3.17 3.00
N LYS A 222 -14.29 -4.50 2.85
CA LYS A 222 -14.24 -5.43 3.97
C LYS A 222 -12.82 -5.50 4.57
N ALA A 223 -11.78 -5.57 3.75
CA ALA A 223 -10.39 -5.53 4.23
C ALA A 223 -10.11 -4.25 5.05
N ARG A 224 -10.55 -3.09 4.55
CA ARG A 224 -10.47 -1.82 5.26
C ARG A 224 -11.26 -1.80 6.55
N LYS A 225 -12.49 -2.35 6.55
CA LYS A 225 -13.32 -2.49 7.76
C LYS A 225 -12.62 -3.33 8.83
N LEU A 226 -11.86 -4.32 8.44
CA LEU A 226 -11.12 -5.22 9.32
C LEU A 226 -9.74 -4.69 9.72
N ASN A 227 -9.36 -3.46 9.32
CA ASN A 227 -8.06 -2.84 9.58
C ASN A 227 -6.87 -3.66 9.06
N ALA A 228 -7.02 -4.28 7.89
CA ALA A 228 -5.95 -5.06 7.30
C ALA A 228 -4.67 -4.24 7.08
N ASP A 229 -3.53 -4.86 7.33
CA ASP A 229 -2.21 -4.30 7.07
C ASP A 229 -1.70 -4.65 5.68
N ILE A 230 -2.19 -5.75 5.13
CA ILE A 230 -1.96 -6.21 3.76
C ILE A 230 -3.20 -6.94 3.25
N PHE A 231 -3.47 -6.83 1.95
CA PHE A 231 -4.55 -7.53 1.26
C PHE A 231 -3.96 -8.46 0.21
N ILE A 232 -4.34 -9.73 0.23
CA ILE A 232 -3.86 -10.77 -0.67
C ILE A 232 -5.06 -11.43 -1.32
N SER A 233 -5.23 -11.21 -2.62
CA SER A 233 -6.24 -11.91 -3.43
C SER A 233 -5.61 -13.14 -4.08
N ILE A 234 -6.25 -14.29 -3.92
CA ILE A 234 -5.77 -15.58 -4.40
C ILE A 234 -6.66 -16.04 -5.53
N HIS A 235 -6.05 -16.32 -6.67
CA HIS A 235 -6.66 -16.73 -7.91
C HIS A 235 -5.98 -17.97 -8.53
N ALA A 236 -6.62 -18.60 -9.49
CA ALA A 236 -6.10 -19.72 -10.28
C ALA A 236 -6.79 -19.73 -11.66
N ASP A 237 -6.54 -18.68 -12.43
CA ASP A 237 -7.31 -18.36 -13.63
C ASP A 237 -7.06 -19.31 -14.82
N ALA A 238 -7.86 -19.20 -15.84
CA ALA A 238 -7.66 -19.88 -17.14
C ALA A 238 -7.01 -18.93 -18.13
N PHE A 239 -6.07 -19.44 -18.91
CA PHE A 239 -5.48 -18.70 -20.02
C PHE A 239 -5.90 -19.31 -21.36
N LYS A 240 -5.90 -18.50 -22.44
CA LYS A 240 -6.29 -18.96 -23.78
C LYS A 240 -5.42 -20.11 -24.28
N ASN A 241 -4.13 -20.06 -23.99
CA ASN A 241 -3.20 -21.14 -24.28
C ASN A 241 -3.22 -22.18 -23.17
N PRO A 242 -3.69 -23.42 -23.39
CA PRO A 242 -3.74 -24.45 -22.37
C PRO A 242 -2.34 -24.95 -21.94
N LYS A 243 -1.29 -24.58 -22.64
CA LYS A 243 0.10 -24.84 -22.24
C LYS A 243 0.66 -23.78 -21.29
N ALA A 244 -0.07 -22.65 -21.05
CA ALA A 244 0.35 -21.67 -20.06
C ALA A 244 0.44 -22.34 -18.69
N HIS A 245 1.50 -22.07 -17.96
CA HIS A 245 1.79 -22.64 -16.65
C HIS A 245 2.57 -21.65 -15.78
N GLY A 246 2.63 -21.97 -14.51
CA GLY A 246 3.39 -21.23 -13.53
C GLY A 246 2.59 -20.15 -12.80
N SER A 247 3.04 -19.83 -11.60
CA SER A 247 2.45 -18.80 -10.76
C SER A 247 2.81 -17.39 -11.22
N SER A 248 1.96 -16.42 -10.95
CA SER A 248 2.24 -14.99 -11.19
C SER A 248 1.80 -14.15 -9.99
N VAL A 249 2.42 -12.98 -9.82
CA VAL A 249 1.98 -12.02 -8.81
C VAL A 249 1.76 -10.67 -9.45
N PHE A 250 0.61 -10.10 -9.19
CA PHE A 250 0.16 -8.82 -9.75
C PHE A 250 -0.03 -7.78 -8.67
N ILE A 251 0.22 -6.53 -9.05
CA ILE A 251 -0.14 -5.34 -8.26
C ILE A 251 -0.92 -4.36 -9.11
N LEU A 252 -1.57 -3.40 -8.46
CA LEU A 252 -2.30 -2.36 -9.14
C LEU A 252 -1.37 -1.48 -10.00
N SER A 253 -1.84 -1.13 -11.20
CA SER A 253 -1.26 -0.07 -12.02
C SER A 253 -2.30 0.99 -12.36
N SER A 254 -1.92 2.26 -12.24
CA SER A 254 -2.69 3.41 -12.72
C SER A 254 -2.29 3.84 -14.15
N ARG A 255 -1.13 3.36 -14.65
CA ARG A 255 -0.52 3.80 -15.92
C ARG A 255 -0.59 2.77 -17.06
N GLY A 256 -1.47 1.77 -16.92
CA GLY A 256 -1.58 0.68 -17.89
C GLY A 256 -0.97 -0.64 -17.39
N ALA A 257 -1.09 -1.69 -18.18
CA ALA A 257 -0.59 -3.02 -17.84
C ALA A 257 0.86 -3.22 -18.32
N THR A 258 1.62 -4.06 -17.61
CA THR A 258 3.01 -4.41 -17.97
C THR A 258 3.07 -5.36 -19.16
N SER A 259 1.98 -6.09 -19.43
CA SER A 259 1.87 -6.99 -20.57
C SER A 259 0.43 -7.04 -21.09
N GLU A 260 0.22 -7.47 -22.32
CA GLU A 260 -1.13 -7.70 -22.88
C GLU A 260 -1.84 -8.84 -22.12
N ALA A 261 -1.08 -9.85 -21.66
CA ALA A 261 -1.62 -10.92 -20.81
C ALA A 261 -2.17 -10.33 -19.48
N ALA A 262 -1.40 -9.47 -18.79
CA ALA A 262 -1.81 -8.80 -17.58
C ALA A 262 -3.05 -7.90 -17.81
N LYS A 263 -3.10 -7.21 -18.94
CA LYS A 263 -4.26 -6.37 -19.33
C LYS A 263 -5.52 -7.21 -19.55
N TRP A 264 -5.37 -8.31 -20.27
CA TRP A 264 -6.47 -9.23 -20.53
C TRP A 264 -6.99 -9.87 -19.24
N LEU A 265 -6.08 -10.35 -18.37
CA LEU A 265 -6.43 -10.94 -17.08
C LEU A 265 -7.17 -9.92 -16.20
N ALA A 266 -6.65 -8.71 -16.06
CA ALA A 266 -7.31 -7.68 -15.26
C ALA A 266 -8.70 -7.32 -15.82
N LYS A 267 -8.88 -7.29 -17.15
CA LYS A 267 -10.20 -7.09 -17.75
C LYS A 267 -11.16 -8.21 -17.36
N LYS A 268 -10.72 -9.46 -17.50
CA LYS A 268 -11.53 -10.65 -17.17
C LYS A 268 -11.93 -10.65 -15.70
N GLU A 269 -10.99 -10.42 -14.79
CA GLU A 269 -11.25 -10.37 -13.36
C GLU A 269 -12.19 -9.21 -12.97
N ASN A 270 -12.06 -8.06 -13.64
CA ASN A 270 -12.95 -6.92 -13.39
C ASN A 270 -14.39 -7.19 -13.87
N GLU A 271 -14.59 -8.10 -14.81
CA GLU A 271 -15.93 -8.50 -15.30
C GLU A 271 -16.66 -9.44 -14.33
N ALA A 272 -15.98 -9.97 -13.28
CA ALA A 272 -16.62 -10.80 -12.26
C ALA A 272 -17.79 -10.11 -11.56
N ASP A 273 -17.75 -8.77 -11.41
CA ASP A 273 -18.85 -7.99 -10.84
C ASP A 273 -20.13 -8.06 -11.71
N LEU A 274 -20.02 -8.25 -13.02
CA LEU A 274 -21.18 -8.43 -13.92
C LEU A 274 -21.90 -9.75 -13.64
N VAL A 275 -21.14 -10.81 -13.33
CA VAL A 275 -21.71 -12.11 -12.96
C VAL A 275 -22.42 -12.03 -11.61
N GLY A 276 -21.90 -11.21 -10.69
CA GLY A 276 -22.48 -10.97 -9.37
C GLY A 276 -23.67 -10.00 -9.35
N GLY A 277 -24.13 -9.51 -10.51
CA GLY A 277 -25.30 -8.62 -10.61
C GLY A 277 -25.04 -7.19 -10.12
N VAL A 278 -23.80 -6.75 -10.04
CA VAL A 278 -23.42 -5.38 -9.64
C VAL A 278 -23.28 -4.51 -10.88
N SER A 279 -24.01 -3.38 -10.93
CA SER A 279 -23.91 -2.41 -12.01
C SER A 279 -22.53 -1.71 -11.97
N LEU A 280 -21.88 -1.58 -13.13
CA LEU A 280 -20.64 -0.80 -13.29
C LEU A 280 -20.88 0.73 -13.28
N ASP A 281 -22.13 1.18 -13.18
CA ASP A 281 -22.53 2.59 -13.29
C ASP A 281 -22.41 3.41 -12.01
N ASP A 282 -21.68 2.96 -11.00
CA ASP A 282 -21.31 3.83 -9.89
C ASP A 282 -20.28 4.87 -10.39
N LYS A 283 -20.82 5.89 -11.07
CA LYS A 283 -20.10 7.11 -11.45
C LYS A 283 -19.83 7.94 -10.20
N ASP A 284 -18.92 7.46 -9.36
CA ASP A 284 -18.39 8.27 -8.31
C ASP A 284 -17.35 9.25 -8.88
N ASP A 285 -17.71 10.52 -8.79
CA ASP A 285 -16.96 11.77 -8.87
C ASP A 285 -15.52 11.73 -9.44
N MET A 286 -15.33 12.49 -10.50
CA MET A 286 -14.04 12.79 -11.14
C MET A 286 -13.00 13.36 -10.14
N LEU A 287 -13.47 14.10 -9.11
CA LEU A 287 -12.65 14.63 -8.01
C LEU A 287 -12.11 13.52 -7.11
N VAL A 288 -12.93 12.49 -6.83
CA VAL A 288 -12.53 11.30 -6.07
C VAL A 288 -11.50 10.48 -6.84
N LYS A 289 -11.59 10.40 -8.17
CA LYS A 289 -10.58 9.74 -9.02
C LYS A 289 -9.21 10.41 -8.93
N MET A 290 -9.16 11.74 -8.97
CA MET A 290 -7.90 12.48 -8.91
C MET A 290 -7.22 12.39 -7.53
N LEU A 291 -8.01 12.32 -6.46
CA LEU A 291 -7.53 12.18 -5.08
C LEU A 291 -7.10 10.74 -4.75
N LEU A 292 -7.70 9.74 -5.40
CA LEU A 292 -7.30 8.33 -5.28
C LEU A 292 -5.93 8.06 -5.91
N ASP A 293 -5.57 8.74 -7.00
CA ASP A 293 -4.34 8.50 -7.75
C ASP A 293 -3.07 8.78 -6.92
N LEU A 294 -3.09 9.83 -6.12
CA LEU A 294 -1.95 10.21 -5.26
C LEU A 294 -1.83 9.31 -4.02
N SER A 295 -2.97 8.81 -3.51
CA SER A 295 -3.01 7.89 -2.36
C SER A 295 -2.43 6.52 -2.70
N GLN A 296 -2.55 6.12 -3.94
CA GLN A 296 -2.17 4.79 -4.40
C GLN A 296 -0.66 4.59 -4.56
N THR A 297 0.12 5.66 -4.82
CA THR A 297 1.56 5.51 -5.14
C THR A 297 2.34 4.82 -4.02
N ALA A 298 2.20 5.27 -2.77
CA ALA A 298 2.89 4.64 -1.64
C ALA A 298 2.41 3.21 -1.37
N SER A 299 1.09 2.98 -1.53
CA SER A 299 0.49 1.65 -1.39
C SER A 299 0.96 0.69 -2.50
N ILE A 300 1.10 1.19 -3.74
CA ILE A 300 1.61 0.41 -4.89
C ILE A 300 3.06 0.00 -4.69
N GLU A 301 3.92 0.89 -4.17
CA GLU A 301 5.32 0.57 -3.92
C GLU A 301 5.48 -0.47 -2.79
N ALA A 302 4.69 -0.32 -1.70
CA ALA A 302 4.60 -1.32 -0.65
C ALA A 302 4.11 -2.67 -1.18
N SER A 303 3.09 -2.64 -2.05
CA SER A 303 2.56 -3.81 -2.75
C SER A 303 3.65 -4.49 -3.59
N ASN A 304 4.45 -3.70 -4.34
CA ASN A 304 5.54 -4.23 -5.16
C ASN A 304 6.60 -4.94 -4.33
N SER A 305 6.95 -4.39 -3.17
CA SER A 305 7.94 -4.98 -2.27
C SER A 305 7.45 -6.28 -1.64
N ALA A 306 6.18 -6.35 -1.24
CA ALA A 306 5.56 -7.56 -0.72
C ALA A 306 5.40 -8.62 -1.84
N ALA A 307 4.90 -8.20 -3.01
CA ALA A 307 4.68 -9.06 -4.18
C ALA A 307 5.98 -9.71 -4.69
N SER A 308 7.09 -8.96 -4.75
CA SER A 308 8.38 -9.49 -5.16
C SER A 308 8.87 -10.62 -4.24
N ARG A 309 8.60 -10.53 -2.93
CA ARG A 309 8.95 -11.57 -1.97
C ARG A 309 8.05 -12.79 -2.10
N VAL A 310 6.75 -12.57 -2.31
CA VAL A 310 5.80 -13.65 -2.56
C VAL A 310 6.18 -14.39 -3.84
N LEU A 311 6.47 -13.68 -4.94
CA LEU A 311 6.91 -14.27 -6.20
C LEU A 311 8.20 -15.09 -6.02
N SER A 312 9.18 -14.57 -5.29
CA SER A 312 10.42 -15.29 -4.94
C SER A 312 10.16 -16.53 -4.08
N GLY A 313 9.12 -16.52 -3.24
CA GLY A 313 8.67 -17.70 -2.49
C GLY A 313 8.04 -18.76 -3.41
N LEU A 314 7.19 -18.33 -4.33
CA LEU A 314 6.51 -19.20 -5.29
C LEU A 314 7.49 -19.85 -6.29
N SER A 315 8.51 -19.13 -6.75
CA SER A 315 9.54 -19.68 -7.66
C SER A 315 10.37 -20.82 -7.07
N LYS A 316 10.33 -21.01 -5.75
CA LYS A 316 11.01 -22.14 -5.06
C LYS A 316 10.18 -23.40 -5.01
N ILE A 317 8.90 -23.35 -5.32
CA ILE A 317 7.98 -24.49 -5.22
C ILE A 317 7.48 -24.97 -6.59
N GLY A 318 7.67 -24.17 -7.64
CA GLY A 318 7.28 -24.49 -9.01
C GLY A 318 7.63 -23.36 -9.95
N ASP A 319 7.26 -23.53 -11.21
CA ASP A 319 7.50 -22.52 -12.24
C ASP A 319 6.75 -21.22 -11.95
N THR A 320 7.31 -20.11 -12.39
CA THR A 320 6.63 -18.82 -12.45
C THR A 320 6.41 -18.43 -13.91
N HIS A 321 5.20 -17.96 -14.21
CA HIS A 321 4.86 -17.54 -15.58
C HIS A 321 5.72 -16.35 -16.03
N LYS A 322 6.06 -15.45 -15.09
CA LYS A 322 6.99 -14.33 -15.27
C LYS A 322 7.94 -14.24 -14.09
N ASN A 323 9.18 -13.85 -14.38
CA ASN A 323 10.22 -13.70 -13.34
C ASN A 323 10.12 -12.36 -12.58
N GLN A 324 9.10 -11.56 -12.85
CA GLN A 324 8.89 -10.25 -12.24
C GLN A 324 7.41 -10.04 -11.89
N VAL A 325 7.17 -9.17 -10.94
CA VAL A 325 5.83 -8.73 -10.57
C VAL A 325 5.19 -8.00 -11.74
N GLU A 326 4.02 -8.42 -12.15
CA GLU A 326 3.25 -7.77 -13.20
C GLU A 326 2.30 -6.71 -12.62
N ARG A 327 1.84 -5.81 -13.49
CA ARG A 327 0.99 -4.67 -13.09
C ARG A 327 -0.17 -4.55 -14.05
N ALA A 328 -1.38 -4.36 -13.53
CA ALA A 328 -2.55 -4.05 -14.34
C ALA A 328 -3.66 -3.38 -13.49
N GLY A 329 -4.73 -2.97 -14.15
CA GLY A 329 -5.82 -2.21 -13.54
C GLY A 329 -6.85 -3.08 -12.80
N PHE A 330 -6.43 -3.95 -11.90
CA PHE A 330 -7.33 -4.79 -11.10
C PHE A 330 -8.17 -3.96 -10.13
N VAL A 331 -9.50 -4.01 -10.27
CA VAL A 331 -10.43 -3.29 -9.38
C VAL A 331 -10.32 -3.79 -7.94
N VAL A 332 -10.13 -5.08 -7.73
CA VAL A 332 -9.99 -5.68 -6.41
C VAL A 332 -8.74 -5.19 -5.64
N LEU A 333 -7.73 -4.67 -6.33
CA LEU A 333 -6.51 -4.12 -5.72
C LEU A 333 -6.59 -2.60 -5.47
N LYS A 334 -7.69 -1.94 -5.83
CA LYS A 334 -7.86 -0.49 -5.65
C LYS A 334 -8.11 -0.13 -4.19
N SER A 335 -7.09 -0.28 -3.36
CA SER A 335 -7.08 0.20 -1.98
C SER A 335 -6.08 1.35 -1.84
N PRO A 336 -6.51 2.54 -1.41
CA PRO A 336 -5.62 3.68 -1.33
C PRO A 336 -4.64 3.60 -0.16
N ASP A 337 -4.89 2.74 0.81
CA ASP A 337 -4.23 2.74 2.13
C ASP A 337 -3.76 1.35 2.60
N ILE A 338 -3.97 0.29 1.81
CA ILE A 338 -3.54 -1.07 2.15
C ILE A 338 -2.70 -1.60 0.99
N PRO A 339 -1.46 -2.05 1.22
CA PRO A 339 -0.70 -2.80 0.24
C PRO A 339 -1.49 -4.01 -0.22
N SER A 340 -1.65 -4.15 -1.53
CA SER A 340 -2.55 -5.14 -2.12
C SER A 340 -1.87 -5.87 -3.26
N LEU A 341 -1.95 -7.19 -3.26
CA LEU A 341 -1.42 -8.03 -4.32
C LEU A 341 -2.43 -9.12 -4.69
N LEU A 342 -2.37 -9.56 -5.95
CA LEU A 342 -3.11 -10.68 -6.48
C LEU A 342 -2.10 -11.77 -6.86
N VAL A 343 -2.36 -12.98 -6.38
CA VAL A 343 -1.53 -14.15 -6.63
C VAL A 343 -2.30 -15.11 -7.51
N GLU A 344 -1.84 -15.28 -8.74
CA GLU A 344 -2.22 -16.39 -9.59
C GLU A 344 -1.39 -17.59 -9.19
N THR A 345 -2.05 -18.60 -8.63
CA THR A 345 -1.38 -19.78 -8.09
C THR A 345 -1.01 -20.82 -9.14
N GLY A 346 -1.45 -20.60 -10.36
CA GLY A 346 -1.28 -21.42 -11.55
C GLY A 346 -2.46 -21.24 -12.49
N PHE A 347 -2.39 -21.79 -13.70
CA PHE A 347 -3.48 -21.72 -14.67
C PHE A 347 -4.31 -23.00 -14.64
N ILE A 348 -5.55 -22.92 -14.09
CA ILE A 348 -6.45 -24.06 -13.94
C ILE A 348 -6.84 -24.69 -15.29
N SER A 349 -6.69 -23.94 -16.40
CA SER A 349 -6.88 -24.42 -17.78
C SER A 349 -5.81 -25.42 -18.23
N ASN A 350 -4.65 -25.46 -17.55
CA ASN A 350 -3.59 -26.42 -17.83
C ASN A 350 -3.89 -27.74 -17.07
N PRO A 351 -4.00 -28.90 -17.74
CA PRO A 351 -4.36 -30.16 -17.09
C PRO A 351 -3.39 -30.60 -15.97
N ASN A 352 -2.09 -30.28 -16.12
CA ASN A 352 -1.09 -30.59 -15.10
C ASN A 352 -1.22 -29.69 -13.88
N GLU A 353 -1.42 -28.38 -14.08
CA GLU A 353 -1.63 -27.45 -13.00
C GLU A 353 -2.98 -27.67 -12.30
N GLU A 354 -4.06 -27.99 -13.05
CA GLU A 354 -5.33 -28.38 -12.44
C GLU A 354 -5.13 -29.56 -11.48
N ARG A 355 -4.34 -30.57 -11.88
CA ARG A 355 -4.01 -31.72 -11.00
C ARG A 355 -3.25 -31.28 -9.74
N LEU A 356 -2.26 -30.39 -9.88
CA LEU A 356 -1.50 -29.84 -8.76
C LEU A 356 -2.39 -28.99 -7.85
N LEU A 357 -3.18 -28.09 -8.42
CA LEU A 357 -4.09 -27.19 -7.70
C LEU A 357 -5.17 -27.95 -6.91
N ARG A 358 -5.55 -29.15 -7.33
CA ARG A 358 -6.44 -30.05 -6.57
C ARG A 358 -5.74 -30.73 -5.38
N SER A 359 -4.40 -30.79 -5.37
CA SER A 359 -3.62 -31.44 -4.31
C SER A 359 -3.52 -30.56 -3.07
N ARG A 360 -4.00 -31.06 -1.92
CA ARG A 360 -3.88 -30.34 -0.64
C ARG A 360 -2.43 -30.06 -0.24
N SER A 361 -1.50 -30.97 -0.57
CA SER A 361 -0.08 -30.77 -0.29
C SER A 361 0.51 -29.62 -1.10
N TYR A 362 0.16 -29.52 -2.38
CA TYR A 362 0.59 -28.42 -3.24
C TYR A 362 -0.04 -27.08 -2.83
N GLN A 363 -1.33 -27.06 -2.52
CA GLN A 363 -2.01 -25.89 -1.96
C GLN A 363 -1.34 -25.39 -0.67
N ARG A 364 -0.86 -26.31 0.18
CA ARG A 364 -0.11 -25.98 1.39
C ARG A 364 1.24 -25.35 1.08
N LYS A 365 1.95 -25.85 0.08
CA LYS A 365 3.21 -25.25 -0.39
C LYS A 365 2.98 -23.82 -0.87
N ILE A 366 1.95 -23.56 -1.68
CA ILE A 366 1.55 -22.23 -2.13
C ILE A 366 1.27 -21.32 -0.93
N ALA A 367 0.42 -21.73 0.01
CA ALA A 367 0.10 -20.96 1.20
C ALA A 367 1.34 -20.63 2.04
N SER A 368 2.26 -21.58 2.20
CA SER A 368 3.53 -21.38 2.91
C SER A 368 4.44 -20.38 2.19
N ALA A 369 4.52 -20.42 0.86
CA ALA A 369 5.32 -19.50 0.07
C ALA A 369 4.77 -18.06 0.18
N ILE A 370 3.44 -17.89 0.11
CA ILE A 370 2.78 -16.59 0.31
C ILE A 370 3.08 -16.06 1.71
N LEU A 371 2.89 -16.86 2.76
CA LEU A 371 3.18 -16.46 4.14
C LEU A 371 4.65 -16.06 4.31
N SER A 372 5.58 -16.85 3.78
CA SER A 372 7.01 -16.55 3.85
C SER A 372 7.36 -15.20 3.21
N GLY A 373 6.76 -14.90 2.07
CA GLY A 373 6.93 -13.60 1.39
C GLY A 373 6.39 -12.44 2.22
N VAL A 374 5.21 -12.59 2.79
CA VAL A 374 4.55 -11.58 3.66
C VAL A 374 5.32 -11.38 4.96
N ASP A 375 5.75 -12.46 5.61
CA ASP A 375 6.58 -12.41 6.82
C ASP A 375 7.90 -11.68 6.55
N GLY A 376 8.59 -12.05 5.47
CA GLY A 376 9.83 -11.39 5.05
C GLY A 376 9.64 -9.90 4.74
N TYR A 377 8.48 -9.52 4.18
CA TYR A 377 8.14 -8.13 3.95
C TYR A 377 8.02 -7.36 5.27
N PHE A 378 7.23 -7.83 6.23
CA PHE A 378 7.03 -7.11 7.49
C PHE A 378 8.23 -7.15 8.43
N ARG A 379 9.10 -8.15 8.32
CA ARG A 379 10.40 -8.14 9.02
C ARG A 379 11.31 -7.03 8.53
N GLN A 380 11.29 -6.74 7.24
CA GLN A 380 12.07 -5.65 6.66
C GLN A 380 11.40 -4.29 6.86
N TYR A 381 10.05 -4.26 6.81
CA TYR A 381 9.24 -3.05 6.89
C TYR A 381 8.19 -3.17 8.01
N PRO A 382 8.63 -3.20 9.28
CA PRO A 382 7.74 -3.39 10.41
C PRO A 382 6.80 -2.19 10.58
N ILE A 383 5.56 -2.48 10.95
CA ILE A 383 4.58 -1.46 11.28
C ILE A 383 4.71 -1.12 12.77
N PRO A 384 4.92 0.17 13.15
CA PRO A 384 4.97 0.58 14.55
C PRO A 384 3.72 0.18 15.33
N GLY A 385 3.93 -0.20 16.60
CA GLY A 385 2.86 -0.69 17.47
C GLY A 385 2.42 -2.13 17.19
N THR A 386 3.10 -2.85 16.30
CA THR A 386 2.92 -4.28 16.09
C THR A 386 4.03 -5.10 16.76
N VAL A 387 3.79 -6.38 16.95
CA VAL A 387 4.81 -7.33 17.47
C VAL A 387 6.07 -7.31 16.59
N TYR A 388 5.92 -7.07 15.29
CA TYR A 388 7.03 -7.01 14.34
C TYR A 388 7.95 -5.79 14.53
N SER A 389 7.49 -4.71 15.17
CA SER A 389 8.32 -3.53 15.41
C SER A 389 9.45 -3.75 16.41
N ASN A 390 9.38 -4.82 17.23
CA ASN A 390 10.42 -5.12 18.24
C ASN A 390 11.69 -5.70 17.66
N ASP A 391 11.58 -6.52 16.63
CA ASP A 391 12.73 -7.20 16.03
C ASP A 391 13.71 -6.22 15.35
N VAL A 392 13.26 -4.99 15.10
CA VAL A 392 14.05 -3.96 14.41
C VAL A 392 14.76 -3.04 15.41
N GLU A 393 14.17 -2.76 16.57
CA GLU A 393 14.84 -1.94 17.61
C GLU A 393 16.04 -2.67 18.21
N VAL A 394 15.94 -3.96 18.48
CA VAL A 394 17.03 -4.75 19.06
C VAL A 394 18.23 -4.86 18.11
N LYS A 395 18.03 -4.99 16.79
CA LYS A 395 19.13 -5.01 15.83
C LYS A 395 19.77 -3.65 15.57
N ARG A 396 19.06 -2.54 15.83
CA ARG A 396 19.58 -1.18 15.62
C ARG A 396 20.30 -0.60 16.83
N LEU A 397 19.96 -1.00 18.06
CA LEU A 397 20.68 -0.60 19.26
C LEU A 397 22.11 -1.17 19.31
N TYR A 398 22.39 -2.24 18.55
CA TYR A 398 23.74 -2.80 18.45
C TYR A 398 24.58 -2.28 17.26
N VAL A 399 24.06 -1.37 16.42
CA VAL A 399 24.78 -0.83 15.25
C VAL A 399 25.12 0.67 15.40
N GLY A 400 24.87 1.28 16.54
CA GLY A 400 25.01 2.72 16.77
C GLY A 400 25.96 3.12 17.90
N ALA A 401 27.20 2.67 17.89
CA ALA A 401 28.30 3.38 18.55
C ALA A 401 29.43 3.56 17.55
N PRO A 402 30.03 4.76 17.41
CA PRO A 402 31.11 4.97 16.45
C PRO A 402 32.42 4.40 16.98
N GLY A 403 32.62 3.11 16.80
CA GLY A 403 33.87 2.41 16.96
C GLY A 403 34.44 2.08 15.59
N ARG A 404 35.52 2.72 15.21
CA ARG A 404 36.33 2.40 14.03
C ARG A 404 36.64 0.90 13.97
N THR A 405 35.94 0.17 13.12
CA THR A 405 36.44 -1.10 12.58
C THR A 405 36.25 -1.09 11.07
N LYS A 406 37.36 -1.08 10.37
CA LYS A 406 37.46 -1.29 8.93
C LYS A 406 36.89 -2.66 8.61
N LEU A 407 35.62 -2.73 8.17
CA LEU A 407 35.05 -3.91 7.51
C LEU A 407 35.24 -3.75 6.01
N THR A 408 36.29 -4.32 5.49
CA THR A 408 36.61 -4.49 4.07
C THR A 408 35.74 -5.60 3.50
N ASN A 409 34.50 -5.33 3.15
CA ASN A 409 33.74 -6.22 2.29
C ASN A 409 33.40 -5.48 0.99
N LYS A 410 34.38 -5.52 0.05
CA LYS A 410 34.23 -4.97 -1.31
C LYS A 410 33.28 -5.86 -2.08
N GLN A 411 32.10 -5.34 -2.41
CA GLN A 411 31.17 -6.02 -3.31
C GLN A 411 31.80 -6.09 -4.70
N ARG A 412 31.83 -7.28 -5.32
CA ARG A 412 32.45 -7.51 -6.64
C ARG A 412 31.42 -7.98 -7.65
N HIS A 413 31.52 -7.49 -8.88
CA HIS A 413 30.68 -7.91 -10.00
C HIS A 413 31.54 -8.47 -11.13
N LYS A 414 31.33 -9.74 -11.52
CA LYS A 414 31.98 -10.35 -12.69
C LYS A 414 31.17 -9.98 -13.94
N ILE A 415 31.81 -9.31 -14.88
CA ILE A 415 31.19 -8.83 -16.12
C ILE A 415 30.81 -10.04 -16.99
N VAL A 416 29.54 -10.09 -17.39
CA VAL A 416 29.00 -11.09 -18.31
C VAL A 416 28.59 -10.44 -19.64
N ARG A 417 28.38 -11.26 -20.68
CA ARG A 417 27.96 -10.77 -21.99
C ARG A 417 26.61 -10.04 -21.88
N GLY A 418 26.53 -8.82 -22.39
CA GLY A 418 25.35 -7.96 -22.28
C GLY A 418 25.39 -6.92 -21.13
N ASP A 419 26.39 -7.00 -20.25
CA ASP A 419 26.58 -5.97 -19.21
C ASP A 419 27.03 -4.64 -19.80
N THR A 420 26.49 -3.57 -19.27
CA THR A 420 26.95 -2.19 -19.48
C THR A 420 27.17 -1.52 -18.13
N LEU A 421 28.02 -0.49 -18.08
CA LEU A 421 28.19 0.28 -16.83
C LEU A 421 26.85 0.84 -16.33
N SER A 422 25.92 1.17 -17.24
CA SER A 422 24.60 1.66 -16.90
C SER A 422 23.71 0.57 -16.29
N SER A 423 23.74 -0.67 -16.83
CA SER A 423 22.97 -1.79 -16.27
C SER A 423 23.52 -2.23 -14.90
N ILE A 424 24.87 -2.24 -14.75
CA ILE A 424 25.55 -2.56 -13.48
C ILE A 424 25.27 -1.46 -12.45
N SER A 425 25.36 -0.19 -12.84
CA SER A 425 24.99 0.98 -12.02
C SER A 425 23.59 0.86 -11.46
N LYS A 426 22.60 0.50 -12.30
CA LYS A 426 21.21 0.27 -11.88
C LYS A 426 21.09 -0.93 -10.94
N ARG A 427 21.76 -2.05 -11.25
CA ARG A 427 21.71 -3.28 -10.44
C ARG A 427 22.24 -3.07 -9.03
N TYR A 428 23.33 -2.33 -8.88
CA TYR A 428 24.00 -2.11 -7.60
C TYR A 428 23.70 -0.77 -6.96
N GLN A 429 22.86 0.05 -7.61
CA GLN A 429 22.41 1.36 -7.12
C GLN A 429 23.55 2.34 -6.81
N VAL A 430 24.59 2.29 -7.61
CA VAL A 430 25.75 3.19 -7.52
C VAL A 430 25.92 3.93 -8.84
N SER A 431 26.35 5.17 -8.81
CA SER A 431 26.55 5.93 -10.04
C SER A 431 27.62 5.32 -10.93
N VAL A 432 27.46 5.45 -12.25
CA VAL A 432 28.50 5.04 -13.22
C VAL A 432 29.83 5.70 -12.90
N ALA A 433 29.82 6.97 -12.48
CA ALA A 433 31.02 7.69 -12.07
C ALA A 433 31.71 7.03 -10.86
N ALA A 434 30.92 6.59 -9.86
CA ALA A 434 31.46 5.91 -8.68
C ALA A 434 32.08 4.54 -9.04
N ILE A 435 31.44 3.76 -9.92
CA ILE A 435 31.99 2.48 -10.42
C ILE A 435 33.31 2.74 -11.17
N LYS A 436 33.33 3.72 -12.07
CA LYS A 436 34.56 4.09 -12.81
C LYS A 436 35.68 4.50 -11.87
N LYS A 437 35.42 5.36 -10.89
CA LYS A 437 36.37 5.82 -9.89
C LYS A 437 36.92 4.66 -9.06
N ALA A 438 36.04 3.75 -8.59
CA ALA A 438 36.45 2.59 -7.78
C ALA A 438 37.30 1.57 -8.56
N ASN A 439 37.22 1.57 -9.89
CA ASN A 439 37.94 0.66 -10.78
C ASN A 439 39.00 1.37 -11.64
N LYS A 440 39.26 2.65 -11.40
CA LYS A 440 40.26 3.48 -12.13
C LYS A 440 40.01 3.49 -13.65
N MET A 441 38.73 3.44 -14.07
CA MET A 441 38.36 3.34 -15.48
C MET A 441 38.33 4.72 -16.15
N LYS A 442 39.09 4.87 -17.24
CA LYS A 442 39.11 6.11 -18.04
C LYS A 442 37.96 6.12 -19.12
N SER A 443 37.44 4.95 -19.51
CA SER A 443 36.39 4.80 -20.50
C SER A 443 35.21 3.98 -19.97
N ASN A 444 34.13 3.85 -20.76
CA ASN A 444 32.98 3.01 -20.40
C ASN A 444 33.10 1.57 -20.90
N LYS A 445 34.25 1.19 -21.47
CA LYS A 445 34.47 -0.13 -22.08
C LYS A 445 34.58 -1.20 -21.01
N LEU A 446 33.75 -2.25 -21.14
CA LEU A 446 33.74 -3.42 -20.26
C LEU A 446 34.32 -4.63 -21.00
N TYR A 447 35.01 -5.49 -20.26
CA TYR A 447 35.55 -6.75 -20.80
C TYR A 447 34.89 -7.91 -20.06
N VAL A 448 34.22 -8.80 -20.81
CA VAL A 448 33.59 -10.00 -20.27
C VAL A 448 34.61 -10.85 -19.49
N GLY A 449 34.21 -11.35 -18.33
CA GLY A 449 35.05 -12.13 -17.42
C GLY A 449 35.87 -11.31 -16.43
N LYS A 450 36.07 -10.00 -16.64
CA LYS A 450 36.73 -9.13 -15.65
C LYS A 450 35.77 -8.82 -14.50
N THR A 451 36.36 -8.56 -13.32
CA THR A 451 35.61 -8.26 -12.11
C THR A 451 35.71 -6.77 -11.79
N LEU A 452 34.56 -6.12 -11.58
CA LEU A 452 34.45 -4.75 -11.12
C LEU A 452 34.30 -4.71 -9.59
N ASN A 453 35.00 -3.80 -8.93
CA ASN A 453 34.73 -3.42 -7.56
C ASN A 453 33.54 -2.44 -7.54
N ILE A 454 32.51 -2.79 -6.83
CA ILE A 454 31.32 -1.97 -6.70
C ILE A 454 31.42 -1.19 -5.38
N PRO A 455 31.52 0.15 -5.42
CA PRO A 455 31.54 0.94 -4.20
C PRO A 455 30.16 0.90 -3.53
N ARG A 456 30.13 1.07 -2.22
CA ARG A 456 28.84 1.33 -1.52
C ARG A 456 28.41 2.77 -1.77
N SER A 457 27.10 2.95 -2.00
CA SER A 457 26.47 4.28 -2.11
C SER A 457 26.50 5.01 -0.80
#